data_7f4b69f1543d6d2eb07692cf5aa3025d
#
_entry.id   7f4b69f1543d6d2eb07692cf5aa3025d
#
_cell.length_a   1.000
_cell.length_b   1.000
_cell.length_c   1.000
_cell.angle_alpha   90.00
_cell.angle_beta   90.00
_cell.angle_gamma   90.00
#
_symmetry.space_group_name_H-M   'P 1'
#
loop_
_entity.id
_entity.type
_entity.pdbx_description
1 polymer ?
#
loop_
_entity_poly.entity_id
_entity_poly.type
_entity_poly.pdbx_seq_one_letter_code
_entity_poly.pdbx_strand_id
1 'polypeptide(L)'
;MGLLDGKVAIVTGAGRGLGREESLALAAEGARVLVNDIGVSVAGEGADRSPAKAVVDEIARAGGQAIVGNEDIADWNGARRTIEQAYDTWGKLDILVNNAGVLRDRMSFNMNEDEFDLVMKVHCKGHFAMARHACERWREVAKQSGSVYGRIINTASEAGLIASAGNSNYAMAKAAIAALTISLAREMGKYGVTSNFMAPRARTRMTDTMPNHAMFDKPESGFDVFNPAWPAQLVVFLASEAAGDLNGQGFIVWGGQVDLVRGWHQVGQITKPNAAITVADLIARKDELFGSNPRQPGYM
;
A
#
# COMPACT_ATOMS: atom_id res chain seq x y z
N MET A 1 -12.28 -18.39 -17.37
CA MET A 1 -10.92 -17.83 -17.41
C MET A 1 -10.96 -16.59 -16.53
N GLY A 2 -10.15 -16.56 -15.48
CA GLY A 2 -10.10 -15.42 -14.57
C GLY A 2 -9.33 -14.26 -15.17
N LEU A 3 -9.48 -13.06 -14.61
CA LEU A 3 -8.79 -11.84 -15.07
C LEU A 3 -7.27 -11.94 -14.97
N LEU A 4 -6.75 -12.81 -14.10
CA LEU A 4 -5.33 -12.94 -13.76
C LEU A 4 -4.78 -14.33 -14.08
N ASP A 5 -5.44 -15.08 -14.97
CA ASP A 5 -4.99 -16.42 -15.35
C ASP A 5 -3.51 -16.42 -15.77
N GLY A 6 -2.75 -17.31 -15.15
CA GLY A 6 -1.31 -17.47 -15.40
C GLY A 6 -0.42 -16.35 -14.87
N LYS A 7 -0.94 -15.31 -14.21
CA LYS A 7 -0.13 -14.29 -13.53
C LYS A 7 0.44 -14.83 -12.22
N VAL A 8 1.52 -14.24 -11.76
CA VAL A 8 2.19 -14.55 -10.48
C VAL A 8 2.18 -13.32 -9.59
N ALA A 9 1.66 -13.47 -8.39
CA ALA A 9 1.53 -12.39 -7.42
C ALA A 9 2.31 -12.69 -6.13
N ILE A 10 2.89 -11.65 -5.54
CA ILE A 10 3.36 -11.63 -4.15
C ILE A 10 2.47 -10.68 -3.37
N VAL A 11 1.97 -11.13 -2.21
CA VAL A 11 1.27 -10.28 -1.24
C VAL A 11 2.05 -10.33 0.08
N THR A 12 2.41 -9.16 0.62
CA THR A 12 3.13 -9.05 1.89
C THR A 12 2.17 -8.75 3.05
N GLY A 13 2.44 -9.30 4.25
CA GLY A 13 1.49 -9.25 5.36
C GLY A 13 0.20 -10.01 5.07
N ALA A 14 0.32 -11.14 4.37
CA ALA A 14 -0.78 -11.81 3.70
C ALA A 14 -1.48 -12.89 4.55
N GLY A 15 -1.07 -13.09 5.79
CA GLY A 15 -1.64 -14.14 6.65
C GLY A 15 -3.00 -13.80 7.27
N ARG A 16 -3.36 -12.51 7.36
CA ARG A 16 -4.59 -12.03 8.01
C ARG A 16 -5.11 -10.75 7.38
N GLY A 17 -6.35 -10.37 7.74
CA GLY A 17 -6.96 -9.08 7.38
C GLY A 17 -6.95 -8.82 5.87
N LEU A 18 -6.56 -7.60 5.49
CA LEU A 18 -6.53 -7.17 4.08
C LEU A 18 -5.67 -8.08 3.20
N GLY A 19 -4.42 -8.35 3.59
CA GLY A 19 -3.51 -9.16 2.78
C GLY A 19 -4.01 -10.60 2.56
N ARG A 20 -4.75 -11.17 3.53
CA ARG A 20 -5.44 -12.45 3.33
C ARG A 20 -6.51 -12.33 2.24
N GLU A 21 -7.40 -11.34 2.33
CA GLU A 21 -8.48 -11.15 1.36
C GLU A 21 -7.94 -10.81 -0.04
N GLU A 22 -6.88 -10.03 -0.12
CA GLU A 22 -6.15 -9.73 -1.36
C GLU A 22 -5.60 -11.00 -1.99
N SER A 23 -4.97 -11.86 -1.18
CA SER A 23 -4.43 -13.15 -1.67
C SER A 23 -5.52 -14.08 -2.18
N LEU A 24 -6.64 -14.17 -1.47
CA LEU A 24 -7.78 -14.99 -1.88
C LEU A 24 -8.42 -14.44 -3.17
N ALA A 25 -8.63 -13.13 -3.27
CA ALA A 25 -9.22 -12.51 -4.44
C ALA A 25 -8.33 -12.65 -5.69
N LEU A 26 -7.02 -12.45 -5.57
CA LEU A 26 -6.07 -12.65 -6.66
C LEU A 26 -6.05 -14.11 -7.13
N ALA A 27 -6.07 -15.07 -6.19
CA ALA A 27 -6.11 -16.50 -6.51
C ALA A 27 -7.43 -16.92 -7.17
N ALA A 28 -8.57 -16.36 -6.73
CA ALA A 28 -9.88 -16.62 -7.31
C ALA A 28 -9.97 -16.18 -8.80
N GLU A 29 -9.19 -15.16 -9.18
CA GLU A 29 -9.04 -14.68 -10.55
C GLU A 29 -7.93 -15.40 -11.35
N GLY A 30 -7.37 -16.48 -10.82
CA GLY A 30 -6.44 -17.35 -11.52
C GLY A 30 -4.94 -17.01 -11.32
N ALA A 31 -4.59 -16.07 -10.45
CA ALA A 31 -3.21 -15.81 -10.12
C ALA A 31 -2.62 -16.92 -9.22
N ARG A 32 -1.34 -17.21 -9.42
CA ARG A 32 -0.52 -17.98 -8.48
C ARG A 32 0.06 -17.04 -7.42
N VAL A 33 -0.16 -17.30 -6.14
CA VAL A 33 0.11 -16.33 -5.07
C VAL A 33 1.19 -16.80 -4.11
N LEU A 34 2.23 -16.00 -3.93
CA LEU A 34 3.15 -16.11 -2.81
C LEU A 34 2.59 -15.30 -1.63
N VAL A 35 2.14 -16.02 -0.60
CA VAL A 35 1.56 -15.48 0.63
C VAL A 35 2.68 -15.24 1.62
N ASN A 36 3.24 -14.02 1.68
CA ASN A 36 4.36 -13.69 2.56
C ASN A 36 3.88 -13.06 3.87
N ASP A 37 4.14 -13.74 4.98
CA ASP A 37 3.83 -13.24 6.33
C ASP A 37 4.80 -13.83 7.36
N ILE A 38 5.42 -12.99 8.17
CA ILE A 38 6.29 -13.41 9.28
C ILE A 38 5.52 -13.74 10.56
N GLY A 39 4.19 -13.48 10.57
CA GLY A 39 3.30 -13.86 11.67
C GLY A 39 3.43 -13.04 12.93
N VAL A 40 3.84 -11.77 12.83
CA VAL A 40 3.93 -10.87 13.98
C VAL A 40 2.56 -10.32 14.39
N SER A 41 2.48 -9.80 15.62
CA SER A 41 1.36 -9.01 16.11
C SER A 41 1.25 -7.66 15.38
N VAL A 42 0.17 -6.90 15.61
CA VAL A 42 0.01 -5.51 15.09
C VAL A 42 1.18 -4.64 15.56
N ALA A 43 1.71 -4.92 16.75
CA ALA A 43 2.85 -4.24 17.32
C ALA A 43 4.21 -4.71 16.74
N GLY A 44 4.26 -5.69 15.84
CA GLY A 44 5.50 -6.19 15.25
C GLY A 44 6.24 -7.21 16.10
N GLU A 45 5.56 -7.89 17.03
CA GLU A 45 6.16 -8.84 17.97
C GLU A 45 5.77 -10.28 17.67
N GLY A 46 6.67 -11.22 17.97
CA GLY A 46 6.45 -12.67 17.77
C GLY A 46 6.82 -13.16 16.38
N ALA A 47 6.56 -14.44 16.13
CA ALA A 47 6.64 -15.07 14.82
C ALA A 47 5.71 -16.29 14.80
N ASP A 48 4.76 -16.35 13.86
CA ASP A 48 3.83 -17.45 13.70
C ASP A 48 3.53 -17.68 12.22
N ARG A 49 4.02 -18.78 11.67
CA ARG A 49 3.82 -19.13 10.25
C ARG A 49 2.44 -19.71 9.94
N SER A 50 1.65 -20.02 10.95
CA SER A 50 0.35 -20.68 10.76
C SER A 50 -0.65 -19.84 9.96
N PRO A 51 -0.72 -18.50 10.09
CA PRO A 51 -1.65 -17.70 9.31
C PRO A 51 -1.40 -17.74 7.80
N ALA A 52 -0.15 -17.59 7.36
CA ALA A 52 0.19 -17.69 5.95
C ALA A 52 -0.14 -19.08 5.38
N LYS A 53 0.19 -20.14 6.14
CA LYS A 53 -0.16 -21.50 5.74
C LYS A 53 -1.67 -21.71 5.64
N ALA A 54 -2.45 -21.17 6.57
CA ALA A 54 -3.92 -21.29 6.54
C ALA A 54 -4.50 -20.66 5.26
N VAL A 55 -3.98 -19.50 4.83
CA VAL A 55 -4.40 -18.85 3.57
C VAL A 55 -4.01 -19.69 2.35
N VAL A 56 -2.80 -20.25 2.32
CA VAL A 56 -2.36 -21.15 1.23
C VAL A 56 -3.27 -22.38 1.16
N ASP A 57 -3.58 -23.01 2.30
CA ASP A 57 -4.46 -24.17 2.35
C ASP A 57 -5.91 -23.84 1.90
N GLU A 58 -6.37 -22.62 2.18
CA GLU A 58 -7.69 -22.13 1.73
C GLU A 58 -7.72 -21.90 0.22
N ILE A 59 -6.70 -21.26 -0.34
CA ILE A 59 -6.53 -21.08 -1.79
C ILE A 59 -6.50 -22.46 -2.49
N ALA A 60 -5.73 -23.40 -1.96
CA ALA A 60 -5.65 -24.75 -2.54
C ALA A 60 -6.98 -25.51 -2.50
N ARG A 61 -7.74 -25.38 -1.40
CA ARG A 61 -9.10 -25.97 -1.29
C ARG A 61 -10.09 -25.36 -2.28
N ALA A 62 -9.90 -24.10 -2.65
CA ALA A 62 -10.68 -23.43 -3.69
C ALA A 62 -10.21 -23.74 -5.12
N GLY A 63 -9.18 -24.58 -5.29
CA GLY A 63 -8.60 -24.96 -6.60
C GLY A 63 -7.56 -24.01 -7.15
N GLY A 64 -7.15 -22.98 -6.40
CA GLY A 64 -6.08 -22.06 -6.75
C GLY A 64 -4.68 -22.60 -6.40
N GLN A 65 -3.66 -21.83 -6.71
CA GLN A 65 -2.25 -22.17 -6.43
C GLN A 65 -1.60 -21.10 -5.58
N ALA A 66 -1.02 -21.49 -4.45
CA ALA A 66 -0.28 -20.59 -3.58
C ALA A 66 0.86 -21.30 -2.87
N ILE A 67 1.87 -20.54 -2.46
CA ILE A 67 2.96 -20.98 -1.58
C ILE A 67 3.16 -20.01 -0.42
N VAL A 68 3.73 -20.51 0.66
CA VAL A 68 4.08 -19.72 1.83
C VAL A 68 5.42 -19.03 1.62
N GLY A 69 5.46 -17.70 1.86
CA GLY A 69 6.66 -16.91 2.13
C GLY A 69 6.69 -16.52 3.60
N ASN A 70 7.88 -16.39 4.16
CA ASN A 70 8.07 -16.07 5.58
C ASN A 70 9.29 -15.16 5.84
N GLU A 71 9.68 -14.41 4.84
CA GLU A 71 10.81 -13.48 4.93
C GLU A 71 10.37 -12.12 5.50
N ASP A 72 11.23 -11.54 6.33
CA ASP A 72 11.05 -10.15 6.78
C ASP A 72 11.36 -9.20 5.61
N ILE A 73 10.34 -8.54 5.10
CA ILE A 73 10.50 -7.55 4.01
C ILE A 73 11.26 -6.30 4.44
N ALA A 74 11.37 -6.02 5.72
CA ALA A 74 12.14 -4.91 6.27
C ALA A 74 13.64 -5.23 6.38
N ASP A 75 14.02 -6.52 6.24
CA ASP A 75 15.37 -6.93 5.91
C ASP A 75 15.59 -6.87 4.39
N TRP A 76 16.64 -6.16 3.96
CA TRP A 76 16.95 -5.97 2.54
C TRP A 76 17.12 -7.27 1.78
N ASN A 77 17.83 -8.23 2.39
CA ASN A 77 18.03 -9.55 1.80
C ASN A 77 16.78 -10.43 1.89
N GLY A 78 15.96 -10.27 2.94
CA GLY A 78 14.66 -10.93 3.06
C GLY A 78 13.72 -10.50 1.93
N ALA A 79 13.63 -9.20 1.66
CA ALA A 79 12.88 -8.69 0.52
C ALA A 79 13.38 -9.27 -0.82
N ARG A 80 14.70 -9.36 -1.01
CA ARG A 80 15.30 -10.00 -2.20
C ARG A 80 14.89 -11.46 -2.30
N ARG A 81 15.06 -12.26 -1.22
CA ARG A 81 14.70 -13.68 -1.22
C ARG A 81 13.22 -13.92 -1.50
N THR A 82 12.34 -13.02 -1.04
CA THR A 82 10.89 -13.10 -1.35
C THR A 82 10.63 -12.97 -2.86
N ILE A 83 11.31 -12.04 -3.53
CA ILE A 83 11.19 -11.89 -4.99
C ILE A 83 11.78 -13.11 -5.70
N GLU A 84 12.98 -13.56 -5.29
CA GLU A 84 13.64 -14.74 -5.86
C GLU A 84 12.78 -15.99 -5.71
N GLN A 85 12.11 -16.20 -4.58
CA GLN A 85 11.23 -17.36 -4.35
C GLN A 85 10.11 -17.46 -5.41
N ALA A 86 9.53 -16.33 -5.83
CA ALA A 86 8.52 -16.34 -6.90
C ALA A 86 9.12 -16.74 -8.26
N TYR A 87 10.31 -16.24 -8.57
CA TYR A 87 11.04 -16.61 -9.80
C TYR A 87 11.48 -18.07 -9.78
N ASP A 88 12.00 -18.57 -8.67
CA ASP A 88 12.45 -19.97 -8.52
C ASP A 88 11.26 -20.94 -8.64
N THR A 89 10.09 -20.55 -8.16
CA THR A 89 8.90 -21.42 -8.17
C THR A 89 8.16 -21.39 -9.51
N TRP A 90 8.02 -20.20 -10.12
CA TRP A 90 7.13 -20.00 -11.28
C TRP A 90 7.80 -19.32 -12.49
N GLY A 91 9.09 -19.01 -12.40
CA GLY A 91 9.87 -18.41 -13.49
C GLY A 91 9.62 -16.93 -13.72
N LYS A 92 8.70 -16.28 -12.98
CA LYS A 92 8.33 -14.88 -13.18
C LYS A 92 7.66 -14.26 -11.95
N LEU A 93 7.51 -12.94 -12.01
CA LEU A 93 6.66 -12.15 -11.13
C LEU A 93 5.90 -11.14 -12.00
N ASP A 94 4.59 -11.01 -11.82
CA ASP A 94 3.72 -10.08 -12.53
C ASP A 94 3.13 -9.00 -11.61
N ILE A 95 2.83 -9.34 -10.35
CA ILE A 95 2.08 -8.50 -9.42
C ILE A 95 2.80 -8.48 -8.06
N LEU A 96 3.03 -7.27 -7.53
CA LEU A 96 3.53 -7.06 -6.17
C LEU A 96 2.53 -6.22 -5.38
N VAL A 97 1.93 -6.82 -4.35
CA VAL A 97 1.09 -6.12 -3.38
C VAL A 97 1.88 -5.89 -2.09
N ASN A 98 2.28 -4.66 -1.87
CA ASN A 98 2.94 -4.20 -0.65
C ASN A 98 1.87 -3.81 0.37
N ASN A 99 1.46 -4.77 1.23
CA ASN A 99 0.42 -4.56 2.24
C ASN A 99 0.97 -4.65 3.68
N ALA A 100 2.08 -5.33 3.93
CA ALA A 100 2.63 -5.51 5.28
C ALA A 100 2.79 -4.18 6.04
N GLY A 101 2.41 -4.19 7.32
CA GLY A 101 2.46 -3.00 8.15
C GLY A 101 2.32 -3.30 9.64
N VAL A 102 2.74 -2.34 10.45
CA VAL A 102 2.66 -2.35 11.92
C VAL A 102 2.20 -0.99 12.42
N LEU A 103 1.69 -0.93 13.66
CA LEU A 103 1.32 0.31 14.34
C LEU A 103 2.10 0.47 15.64
N ARG A 104 2.52 1.70 15.92
CA ARG A 104 3.07 2.19 17.17
C ARG A 104 2.56 3.61 17.38
N ASP A 105 1.26 3.73 17.67
CA ASP A 105 0.60 5.01 17.82
C ASP A 105 0.94 5.64 19.17
N ARG A 106 1.40 6.89 19.11
CA ARG A 106 1.73 7.71 20.28
C ARG A 106 1.79 9.18 19.89
N MET A 107 1.41 10.06 20.81
CA MET A 107 1.61 11.50 20.61
C MET A 107 3.11 11.77 20.39
N SER A 108 3.45 12.64 19.44
CA SER A 108 4.83 12.87 18.99
C SER A 108 5.81 13.20 20.14
N PHE A 109 5.34 13.95 21.14
CA PHE A 109 6.16 14.34 22.29
C PHE A 109 6.40 13.20 23.31
N ASN A 110 5.73 12.05 23.14
CA ASN A 110 5.90 10.87 23.98
C ASN A 110 6.44 9.65 23.20
N MET A 111 6.58 9.78 21.87
CA MET A 111 7.06 8.69 21.01
C MET A 111 8.55 8.46 21.23
N ASN A 112 8.96 7.21 21.43
CA ASN A 112 10.37 6.85 21.52
C ASN A 112 10.93 6.45 20.14
N GLU A 113 12.27 6.31 20.08
CA GLU A 113 13.01 6.00 18.84
C GLU A 113 12.59 4.64 18.26
N ASP A 114 12.47 3.60 19.09
CA ASP A 114 12.10 2.25 18.63
C ASP A 114 10.69 2.21 18.02
N GLU A 115 9.75 2.97 18.57
CA GLU A 115 8.38 3.10 18.04
C GLU A 115 8.38 3.78 16.67
N PHE A 116 9.21 4.79 16.50
CA PHE A 116 9.39 5.50 15.23
C PHE A 116 10.09 4.60 14.22
N ASP A 117 11.24 4.04 14.56
CA ASP A 117 12.10 3.26 13.68
C ASP A 117 11.41 2.00 13.16
N LEU A 118 10.68 1.29 14.02
CA LEU A 118 9.95 0.09 13.61
C LEU A 118 8.92 0.41 12.51
N VAL A 119 8.14 1.47 12.68
CA VAL A 119 7.13 1.88 11.70
C VAL A 119 7.79 2.30 10.39
N MET A 120 8.83 3.13 10.44
CA MET A 120 9.58 3.55 9.25
C MET A 120 10.27 2.37 8.56
N LYS A 121 10.84 1.46 9.33
CA LYS A 121 11.51 0.27 8.83
C LYS A 121 10.56 -0.65 8.04
N VAL A 122 9.39 -0.95 8.61
CA VAL A 122 8.45 -1.86 7.96
C VAL A 122 7.77 -1.19 6.75
N HIS A 123 7.22 0.01 6.95
CA HIS A 123 6.43 0.68 5.90
C HIS A 123 7.32 1.31 4.82
N CYS A 124 8.31 2.11 5.17
CA CYS A 124 9.11 2.81 4.17
C CYS A 124 10.17 1.90 3.55
N LYS A 125 11.06 1.33 4.39
CA LYS A 125 12.15 0.50 3.90
C LYS A 125 11.62 -0.82 3.30
N GLY A 126 10.64 -1.47 3.95
CA GLY A 126 10.08 -2.74 3.47
C GLY A 126 9.40 -2.62 2.12
N HIS A 127 8.48 -1.66 1.95
CA HIS A 127 7.84 -1.40 0.65
C HIS A 127 8.85 -1.03 -0.44
N PHE A 128 9.82 -0.16 -0.11
CA PHE A 128 10.88 0.21 -1.03
C PHE A 128 11.75 -0.98 -1.45
N ALA A 129 12.19 -1.81 -0.49
CA ALA A 129 13.06 -2.96 -0.77
C ALA A 129 12.36 -3.99 -1.67
N MET A 130 11.09 -4.32 -1.38
CA MET A 130 10.29 -5.20 -2.22
C MET A 130 10.14 -4.64 -3.64
N ALA A 131 9.72 -3.39 -3.77
CA ALA A 131 9.55 -2.73 -5.06
C ALA A 131 10.88 -2.64 -5.83
N ARG A 132 11.98 -2.28 -5.15
CA ARG A 132 13.32 -2.19 -5.75
C ARG A 132 13.77 -3.52 -6.36
N HIS A 133 13.61 -4.63 -5.64
CA HIS A 133 14.04 -5.92 -6.13
C HIS A 133 13.13 -6.45 -7.25
N ALA A 134 11.82 -6.19 -7.18
CA ALA A 134 10.89 -6.48 -8.28
C ALA A 134 11.24 -5.67 -9.54
N CYS A 135 11.44 -4.35 -9.40
CA CYS A 135 11.78 -3.45 -10.49
C CYS A 135 13.11 -3.81 -11.17
N GLU A 136 14.11 -4.25 -10.40
CA GLU A 136 15.38 -4.74 -10.94
C GLU A 136 15.15 -5.92 -11.90
N ARG A 137 14.41 -6.94 -11.47
CA ARG A 137 14.08 -8.11 -12.30
C ARG A 137 13.22 -7.74 -13.50
N TRP A 138 12.19 -6.94 -13.33
CA TRP A 138 11.33 -6.49 -14.42
C TRP A 138 12.10 -5.67 -15.46
N ARG A 139 13.00 -4.79 -15.02
CA ARG A 139 13.86 -4.03 -15.94
C ARG A 139 14.78 -4.94 -16.76
N GLU A 140 15.33 -6.00 -16.16
CA GLU A 140 16.14 -6.99 -16.89
C GLU A 140 15.31 -7.71 -17.96
N VAL A 141 14.11 -8.19 -17.62
CA VAL A 141 13.18 -8.82 -18.56
C VAL A 141 12.80 -7.85 -19.68
N ALA A 142 12.41 -6.62 -19.34
CA ALA A 142 11.99 -5.62 -20.33
C ALA A 142 13.11 -5.23 -21.31
N LYS A 143 14.39 -5.25 -20.90
CA LYS A 143 15.52 -5.03 -21.79
C LYS A 143 15.65 -6.12 -22.86
N GLN A 144 15.21 -7.33 -22.56
CA GLN A 144 15.32 -8.47 -23.47
C GLN A 144 14.07 -8.59 -24.39
N SER A 145 12.87 -8.28 -23.85
CA SER A 145 11.59 -8.49 -24.52
C SER A 145 10.90 -7.19 -24.99
N GLY A 146 11.51 -6.01 -24.73
CA GLY A 146 10.95 -4.71 -25.06
C GLY A 146 10.03 -4.16 -23.96
N SER A 147 9.28 -5.01 -23.26
CA SER A 147 8.33 -4.62 -22.21
C SER A 147 8.12 -5.79 -21.24
N VAL A 148 7.58 -5.49 -20.06
CA VAL A 148 7.17 -6.50 -19.08
C VAL A 148 5.78 -6.18 -18.55
N TYR A 149 5.05 -7.19 -18.14
CA TYR A 149 3.84 -7.01 -17.34
C TYR A 149 4.24 -6.88 -15.88
N GLY A 150 4.16 -5.68 -15.32
CA GLY A 150 4.45 -5.43 -13.91
C GLY A 150 3.35 -4.58 -13.27
N ARG A 151 2.86 -4.99 -12.11
CA ARG A 151 1.84 -4.26 -11.33
C ARG A 151 2.29 -4.13 -9.90
N ILE A 152 2.50 -2.90 -9.43
CA ILE A 152 2.79 -2.58 -8.02
C ILE A 152 1.55 -1.94 -7.43
N ILE A 153 1.02 -2.56 -6.38
CA ILE A 153 -0.08 -2.03 -5.58
C ILE A 153 0.43 -1.81 -4.15
N ASN A 154 0.48 -0.55 -3.72
CA ASN A 154 0.97 -0.19 -2.40
C ASN A 154 -0.21 0.14 -1.47
N THR A 155 -0.20 -0.38 -0.24
CA THR A 155 -1.19 -0.04 0.77
C THR A 155 -0.74 1.19 1.55
N ALA A 156 -1.24 2.36 1.13
CA ALA A 156 -1.11 3.63 1.86
C ALA A 156 -2.17 3.74 2.97
N SER A 157 -2.54 4.94 3.33
CA SER A 157 -3.61 5.23 4.30
C SER A 157 -4.05 6.69 4.13
N GLU A 158 -5.29 6.98 4.49
CA GLU A 158 -5.75 8.37 4.66
C GLU A 158 -4.89 9.14 5.67
N ALA A 159 -4.34 8.47 6.69
CA ALA A 159 -3.39 9.09 7.61
C ALA A 159 -2.18 9.71 6.89
N GLY A 160 -1.74 9.14 5.78
CA GLY A 160 -0.67 9.69 4.94
C GLY A 160 -1.12 10.84 4.03
N LEU A 161 -2.43 11.02 3.83
CA LEU A 161 -2.99 12.07 2.99
C LEU A 161 -3.38 13.32 3.80
N ILE A 162 -4.00 13.11 4.96
CA ILE A 162 -4.58 14.19 5.79
C ILE A 162 -4.02 14.25 7.20
N ALA A 163 -3.29 13.25 7.63
CA ALA A 163 -2.71 13.07 8.96
C ALA A 163 -3.73 13.17 10.12
N SER A 164 -3.38 12.66 11.28
CA SER A 164 -4.14 12.82 12.51
C SER A 164 -3.19 12.90 13.72
N ALA A 165 -3.68 13.41 14.84
CA ALA A 165 -2.91 13.42 16.08
C ALA A 165 -2.69 11.99 16.60
N GLY A 166 -1.52 11.73 17.17
CA GLY A 166 -1.20 10.46 17.83
C GLY A 166 -0.59 9.37 16.93
N ASN A 167 -0.39 9.61 15.65
CA ASN A 167 0.20 8.62 14.74
C ASN A 167 1.19 9.24 13.72
N SER A 168 1.97 10.21 14.14
CA SER A 168 2.87 10.96 13.23
C SER A 168 3.87 10.07 12.49
N ASN A 169 4.44 9.04 13.12
CA ASN A 169 5.30 8.06 12.48
C ASN A 169 4.57 7.31 11.35
N TYR A 170 3.35 6.83 11.63
CA TYR A 170 2.53 6.12 10.65
C TYR A 170 2.07 7.03 9.51
N ALA A 171 1.62 8.26 9.82
CA ALA A 171 1.23 9.26 8.82
C ALA A 171 2.40 9.59 7.88
N MET A 172 3.61 9.84 8.43
CA MET A 172 4.83 10.03 7.65
C MET A 172 5.14 8.83 6.75
N ALA A 173 5.08 7.62 7.30
CA ALA A 173 5.37 6.41 6.55
C ALA A 173 4.36 6.18 5.41
N LYS A 174 3.08 6.42 5.65
CA LYS A 174 2.03 6.25 4.63
C LYS A 174 2.07 7.36 3.57
N ALA A 175 2.47 8.58 3.91
CA ALA A 175 2.77 9.63 2.94
C ALA A 175 4.00 9.28 2.07
N ALA A 176 5.04 8.68 2.67
CA ALA A 176 6.20 8.19 1.93
C ALA A 176 5.85 7.09 0.93
N ILE A 177 4.90 6.19 1.26
CA ILE A 177 4.40 5.16 0.34
C ILE A 177 3.67 5.80 -0.86
N ALA A 178 2.85 6.84 -0.65
CA ALA A 178 2.18 7.55 -1.74
C ALA A 178 3.23 8.23 -2.66
N ALA A 179 4.25 8.87 -2.10
CA ALA A 179 5.35 9.46 -2.87
C ALA A 179 6.16 8.40 -3.64
N LEU A 180 6.49 7.27 -3.00
CA LEU A 180 7.18 6.14 -3.63
C LEU A 180 6.38 5.63 -4.83
N THR A 181 5.07 5.51 -4.70
CA THR A 181 4.18 5.05 -5.77
C THR A 181 4.32 5.92 -7.03
N ILE A 182 4.31 7.24 -6.87
CA ILE A 182 4.44 8.19 -7.98
C ILE A 182 5.85 8.12 -8.60
N SER A 183 6.89 7.97 -7.76
CA SER A 183 8.26 7.83 -8.23
C SER A 183 8.43 6.58 -9.09
N LEU A 184 7.98 5.42 -8.58
CA LEU A 184 8.03 4.14 -9.31
C LEU A 184 7.23 4.17 -10.62
N ALA A 185 6.07 4.82 -10.62
CA ALA A 185 5.27 5.00 -11.83
C ALA A 185 6.04 5.74 -12.93
N ARG A 186 6.80 6.78 -12.57
CA ARG A 186 7.63 7.55 -13.50
C ARG A 186 8.86 6.79 -13.96
N GLU A 187 9.54 6.10 -13.04
CA GLU A 187 10.78 5.36 -13.34
C GLU A 187 10.52 4.11 -14.20
N MET A 188 9.42 3.39 -13.91
CA MET A 188 9.17 2.05 -14.43
C MET A 188 8.12 2.00 -15.53
N GLY A 189 7.34 3.05 -15.74
CA GLY A 189 6.27 3.08 -16.75
C GLY A 189 6.75 2.75 -18.16
N LYS A 190 7.94 3.24 -18.56
CA LYS A 190 8.54 2.93 -19.86
C LYS A 190 8.90 1.46 -20.08
N TYR A 191 8.90 0.65 -19.02
CA TYR A 191 9.15 -0.79 -19.09
C TYR A 191 7.87 -1.62 -19.04
N GLY A 192 6.67 -0.98 -18.98
CA GLY A 192 5.38 -1.68 -18.89
C GLY A 192 4.91 -1.94 -17.46
N VAL A 193 5.55 -1.32 -16.46
CA VAL A 193 5.17 -1.46 -15.05
C VAL A 193 4.28 -0.30 -14.62
N THR A 194 3.14 -0.59 -14.01
CA THR A 194 2.33 0.41 -13.31
C THR A 194 2.54 0.34 -11.80
N SER A 195 2.44 1.47 -11.13
CA SER A 195 2.51 1.58 -9.67
C SER A 195 1.39 2.48 -9.18
N ASN A 196 0.48 1.92 -8.37
CA ASN A 196 -0.67 2.63 -7.80
C ASN A 196 -0.76 2.37 -6.30
N PHE A 197 -1.48 3.21 -5.55
CA PHE A 197 -1.73 2.94 -4.14
C PHE A 197 -3.21 2.94 -3.80
N MET A 198 -3.57 2.20 -2.77
CA MET A 198 -4.86 2.29 -2.11
C MET A 198 -4.72 2.70 -0.65
N ALA A 199 -5.70 3.44 -0.13
CA ALA A 199 -5.92 3.76 1.27
C ALA A 199 -7.23 3.08 1.71
N PRO A 200 -7.19 1.85 2.22
CA PRO A 200 -8.38 1.08 2.52
C PRO A 200 -8.99 1.49 3.87
N ARG A 201 -10.32 1.53 3.92
CA ARG A 201 -11.08 1.53 5.17
C ARG A 201 -11.68 0.13 5.36
N ALA A 202 -11.14 -0.61 6.31
CA ALA A 202 -11.59 -1.99 6.55
C ALA A 202 -11.39 -2.37 8.01
N ARG A 203 -12.26 -3.25 8.51
CA ARG A 203 -12.10 -3.88 9.82
C ARG A 203 -10.90 -4.83 9.79
N THR A 204 -9.92 -4.55 10.63
CA THR A 204 -8.70 -5.33 10.77
C THR A 204 -8.23 -5.27 12.22
N ARG A 205 -7.28 -6.11 12.58
CA ARG A 205 -6.62 -6.02 13.90
C ARG A 205 -6.05 -4.61 14.21
N MET A 206 -5.71 -3.83 13.18
CA MET A 206 -5.24 -2.45 13.35
C MET A 206 -6.39 -1.53 13.78
N THR A 207 -7.56 -1.66 13.18
CA THR A 207 -8.73 -0.87 13.59
C THR A 207 -9.25 -1.24 14.97
N ASP A 208 -9.06 -2.50 15.40
CA ASP A 208 -9.45 -2.96 16.75
C ASP A 208 -8.64 -2.25 17.87
N THR A 209 -7.47 -1.69 17.55
CA THR A 209 -6.66 -0.94 18.51
C THR A 209 -7.00 0.56 18.58
N MET A 210 -7.89 1.05 17.71
CA MET A 210 -8.28 2.47 17.65
C MET A 210 -9.26 2.82 18.77
N PRO A 211 -9.21 4.04 19.32
CA PRO A 211 -10.17 4.49 20.33
C PRO A 211 -11.64 4.35 19.90
N ASN A 212 -11.92 4.54 18.61
CA ASN A 212 -13.25 4.46 18.01
C ASN A 212 -13.49 3.15 17.27
N HIS A 213 -12.87 2.04 17.72
CA HIS A 213 -12.95 0.73 17.03
C HIS A 213 -14.39 0.25 16.78
N ALA A 214 -15.33 0.62 17.66
CA ALA A 214 -16.74 0.20 17.53
C ALA A 214 -17.41 0.63 16.20
N MET A 215 -16.91 1.69 15.55
CA MET A 215 -17.41 2.09 14.22
C MET A 215 -17.10 1.06 13.13
N PHE A 216 -16.12 0.20 13.34
CA PHE A 216 -15.73 -0.87 12.42
C PHE A 216 -16.37 -2.20 12.74
N ASP A 217 -17.16 -2.31 13.79
CA ASP A 217 -17.82 -3.57 14.17
C ASP A 217 -18.68 -4.11 13.04
N LYS A 218 -18.70 -5.43 12.92
CA LYS A 218 -19.57 -6.07 11.94
C LYS A 218 -21.02 -5.83 12.33
N PRO A 219 -21.86 -5.31 11.41
CA PRO A 219 -23.26 -5.11 11.71
C PRO A 219 -23.97 -6.44 11.96
N GLU A 220 -24.95 -6.47 12.86
CA GLU A 220 -25.76 -7.66 13.14
C GLU A 220 -26.55 -8.11 11.90
N SER A 221 -26.93 -7.16 11.05
CA SER A 221 -27.64 -7.41 9.79
C SER A 221 -27.33 -6.35 8.75
N GLY A 222 -27.52 -6.67 7.46
CA GLY A 222 -27.31 -5.74 6.35
C GLY A 222 -25.89 -5.78 5.78
N PHE A 223 -25.53 -4.74 5.07
CA PHE A 223 -24.26 -4.64 4.35
C PHE A 223 -23.10 -4.27 5.28
N ASP A 224 -22.10 -5.12 5.35
CA ASP A 224 -20.87 -4.89 6.12
C ASP A 224 -19.91 -4.00 5.32
N VAL A 225 -20.02 -2.69 5.49
CA VAL A 225 -19.27 -1.68 4.74
C VAL A 225 -17.75 -1.77 4.98
N PHE A 226 -17.32 -2.27 6.13
CA PHE A 226 -15.91 -2.40 6.50
C PHE A 226 -15.35 -3.82 6.35
N ASN A 227 -16.04 -4.67 5.60
CA ASN A 227 -15.49 -6.00 5.31
C ASN A 227 -14.19 -5.88 4.49
N PRO A 228 -13.07 -6.49 4.94
CA PRO A 228 -11.77 -6.39 4.27
C PRO A 228 -11.73 -7.02 2.86
N ALA A 229 -12.73 -7.80 2.48
CA ALA A 229 -12.85 -8.33 1.13
C ALA A 229 -13.17 -7.25 0.07
N TRP A 230 -13.74 -6.11 0.45
CA TRP A 230 -14.08 -5.06 -0.52
C TRP A 230 -12.86 -4.36 -1.10
N PRO A 231 -11.87 -3.89 -0.32
CA PRO A 231 -10.63 -3.34 -0.87
C PRO A 231 -9.88 -4.32 -1.78
N ALA A 232 -9.95 -5.63 -1.54
CA ALA A 232 -9.32 -6.64 -2.38
C ALA A 232 -9.81 -6.63 -3.84
N GLN A 233 -11.05 -6.19 -4.09
CA GLN A 233 -11.58 -6.05 -5.46
C GLN A 233 -10.83 -4.95 -6.24
N LEU A 234 -10.46 -3.85 -5.58
CA LEU A 234 -9.64 -2.81 -6.20
C LEU A 234 -8.22 -3.34 -6.50
N VAL A 235 -7.66 -4.19 -5.63
CA VAL A 235 -6.35 -4.82 -5.88
C VAL A 235 -6.40 -5.70 -7.12
N VAL A 236 -7.43 -6.54 -7.29
CA VAL A 236 -7.64 -7.35 -8.51
C VAL A 236 -7.76 -6.47 -9.74
N PHE A 237 -8.56 -5.41 -9.69
CA PHE A 237 -8.70 -4.46 -10.80
C PHE A 237 -7.36 -3.83 -11.17
N LEU A 238 -6.63 -3.26 -10.20
CA LEU A 238 -5.32 -2.63 -10.44
C LEU A 238 -4.24 -3.63 -10.90
N ALA A 239 -4.39 -4.90 -10.53
CA ALA A 239 -3.54 -6.00 -10.98
C ALA A 239 -3.85 -6.47 -12.40
N SER A 240 -5.01 -6.16 -12.96
CA SER A 240 -5.48 -6.65 -14.26
C SER A 240 -4.94 -5.83 -15.46
N GLU A 241 -5.17 -6.33 -16.65
CA GLU A 241 -4.88 -5.61 -17.90
C GLU A 241 -5.80 -4.40 -18.10
N ALA A 242 -7.02 -4.44 -17.53
CA ALA A 242 -7.99 -3.35 -17.63
C ALA A 242 -7.53 -2.04 -16.96
N ALA A 243 -6.58 -2.12 -16.00
CA ALA A 243 -5.98 -0.96 -15.36
C ALA A 243 -4.58 -0.62 -15.90
N GLY A 244 -4.21 -1.12 -17.07
CA GLY A 244 -2.87 -0.94 -17.66
C GLY A 244 -2.50 0.50 -17.99
N ASP A 245 -3.46 1.39 -18.14
CA ASP A 245 -3.31 2.84 -18.35
C ASP A 245 -3.31 3.65 -17.05
N LEU A 246 -3.64 3.03 -15.90
CA LEU A 246 -3.62 3.66 -14.59
C LEU A 246 -2.22 3.55 -13.98
N ASN A 247 -1.53 4.69 -13.86
CA ASN A 247 -0.18 4.71 -13.31
C ASN A 247 0.05 5.95 -12.46
N GLY A 248 0.59 5.77 -11.25
CA GLY A 248 0.81 6.84 -10.28
C GLY A 248 -0.46 7.35 -9.61
N GLN A 249 -1.53 6.56 -9.61
CA GLN A 249 -2.83 6.95 -9.06
C GLN A 249 -2.99 6.47 -7.61
N GLY A 250 -3.82 7.19 -6.85
CA GLY A 250 -4.17 6.87 -5.48
C GLY A 250 -5.67 6.74 -5.29
N PHE A 251 -6.10 5.80 -4.47
CA PHE A 251 -7.51 5.52 -4.24
C PHE A 251 -7.81 5.36 -2.75
N ILE A 252 -8.93 5.91 -2.28
CA ILE A 252 -9.55 5.51 -1.01
C ILE A 252 -10.64 4.50 -1.34
N VAL A 253 -10.72 3.39 -0.60
CA VAL A 253 -11.66 2.30 -0.93
C VAL A 253 -12.26 1.67 0.32
N TRP A 254 -13.58 1.49 0.31
CA TRP A 254 -14.33 0.71 1.30
C TRP A 254 -15.72 0.37 0.77
N GLY A 255 -16.31 -0.71 1.25
CA GLY A 255 -17.69 -1.08 0.94
C GLY A 255 -18.01 -0.94 -0.54
N GLY A 256 -18.99 -0.11 -0.85
CA GLY A 256 -19.43 0.21 -2.21
C GLY A 256 -18.85 1.52 -2.78
N GLN A 257 -17.72 2.03 -2.27
CA GLN A 257 -17.17 3.32 -2.66
C GLN A 257 -15.67 3.23 -2.98
N VAL A 258 -15.28 3.89 -4.07
CA VAL A 258 -13.88 4.11 -4.45
C VAL A 258 -13.73 5.58 -4.84
N ASP A 259 -12.84 6.29 -4.16
CA ASP A 259 -12.53 7.69 -4.44
C ASP A 259 -11.14 7.77 -5.08
N LEU A 260 -11.01 8.51 -6.18
CA LEU A 260 -9.72 8.88 -6.75
C LEU A 260 -9.15 10.07 -5.97
N VAL A 261 -7.94 9.93 -5.43
CA VAL A 261 -7.27 10.99 -4.69
C VAL A 261 -6.09 11.57 -5.46
N ARG A 262 -5.86 12.85 -5.28
CA ARG A 262 -4.71 13.57 -5.82
C ARG A 262 -3.81 14.01 -4.68
N GLY A 263 -2.50 13.94 -4.90
CA GLY A 263 -1.51 14.44 -3.95
C GLY A 263 -1.49 15.98 -3.88
N TRP A 264 -0.42 16.51 -3.29
CA TRP A 264 -0.22 17.95 -3.16
C TRP A 264 -0.29 18.64 -4.52
N HIS A 265 -1.13 19.68 -4.60
CA HIS A 265 -1.28 20.56 -5.75
C HIS A 265 -1.33 22.02 -5.30
N GLN A 266 -0.93 22.91 -6.19
CA GLN A 266 -0.92 24.34 -5.92
C GLN A 266 -2.38 24.85 -5.85
N VAL A 267 -2.74 25.49 -4.76
CA VAL A 267 -4.10 26.03 -4.52
C VAL A 267 -4.11 27.56 -4.40
N GLY A 268 -2.94 28.21 -4.36
CA GLY A 268 -2.83 29.66 -4.31
C GLY A 268 -1.44 30.12 -4.76
N GLN A 269 -1.35 31.34 -5.21
CA GLN A 269 -0.09 31.92 -5.69
C GLN A 269 -0.12 33.45 -5.51
N ILE A 270 1.00 34.01 -5.09
CA ILE A 270 1.31 35.44 -5.24
C ILE A 270 2.56 35.59 -6.10
N THR A 271 2.59 36.57 -6.96
CA THR A 271 3.72 36.85 -7.85
C THR A 271 4.17 38.30 -7.73
N LYS A 272 5.47 38.55 -7.96
CA LYS A 272 6.06 39.88 -8.04
C LYS A 272 6.96 39.91 -9.29
N PRO A 273 6.47 40.40 -10.43
CA PRO A 273 7.25 40.41 -11.65
C PRO A 273 8.57 41.19 -11.47
N ASN A 274 9.67 40.59 -11.90
CA ASN A 274 11.01 41.19 -11.91
C ASN A 274 11.59 41.59 -10.53
N ALA A 275 11.04 41.06 -9.43
CA ALA A 275 11.55 41.32 -8.08
C ALA A 275 11.35 40.12 -7.18
N ALA A 276 12.17 39.99 -6.13
CA ALA A 276 11.97 38.96 -5.10
C ALA A 276 10.75 39.29 -4.22
N ILE A 277 10.07 38.23 -3.77
CA ILE A 277 9.05 38.34 -2.72
C ILE A 277 9.75 38.64 -1.40
N THR A 278 9.31 39.67 -0.69
CA THR A 278 9.82 40.05 0.63
C THR A 278 8.88 39.60 1.74
N VAL A 279 9.35 39.64 3.00
CA VAL A 279 8.50 39.39 4.17
C VAL A 279 7.34 40.39 4.23
N ALA A 280 7.57 41.65 3.86
CA ALA A 280 6.50 42.66 3.81
C ALA A 280 5.43 42.30 2.77
N ASP A 281 5.81 41.79 1.60
CA ASP A 281 4.88 41.27 0.59
C ASP A 281 4.04 40.10 1.13
N LEU A 282 4.66 39.18 1.82
CA LEU A 282 3.98 38.00 2.42
C LEU A 282 2.97 38.43 3.48
N ILE A 283 3.33 39.40 4.35
CA ILE A 283 2.45 39.95 5.37
C ILE A 283 1.25 40.64 4.71
N ALA A 284 1.52 41.51 3.73
CA ALA A 284 0.48 42.30 3.08
C ALA A 284 -0.48 41.48 2.21
N ARG A 285 0.01 40.40 1.60
CA ARG A 285 -0.69 39.58 0.61
C ARG A 285 -1.07 38.18 1.10
N LYS A 286 -0.99 37.94 2.41
CA LYS A 286 -1.32 36.62 3.00
C LYS A 286 -2.73 36.18 2.60
N ASP A 287 -3.70 37.05 2.65
CA ASP A 287 -5.09 36.73 2.34
C ASP A 287 -5.29 36.41 0.85
N GLU A 288 -4.55 37.07 -0.04
CA GLU A 288 -4.51 36.75 -1.47
C GLU A 288 -3.94 35.32 -1.70
N LEU A 289 -2.86 34.95 -1.00
CA LEU A 289 -2.25 33.63 -1.11
C LEU A 289 -3.21 32.51 -0.68
N PHE A 290 -3.95 32.72 0.40
CA PHE A 290 -4.88 31.71 0.92
C PHE A 290 -6.24 31.73 0.19
N GLY A 291 -6.73 32.90 -0.27
CA GLY A 291 -8.05 33.03 -0.87
C GLY A 291 -9.14 32.49 0.06
N SER A 292 -9.94 31.54 -0.42
CA SER A 292 -10.96 30.82 0.37
C SER A 292 -10.43 29.56 1.07
N ASN A 293 -9.15 29.22 0.89
CA ASN A 293 -8.59 28.00 1.49
C ASN A 293 -8.45 28.15 3.02
N PRO A 294 -8.69 27.07 3.79
CA PRO A 294 -8.55 27.11 5.23
C PRO A 294 -7.08 27.32 5.63
N ARG A 295 -6.85 28.04 6.72
CA ARG A 295 -5.49 28.30 7.25
C ARG A 295 -5.00 27.21 8.22
N GLN A 296 -5.86 26.30 8.56
CA GLN A 296 -5.56 25.14 9.40
C GLN A 296 -6.07 23.89 8.70
N PRO A 297 -5.40 22.72 8.87
CA PRO A 297 -5.92 21.48 8.33
C PRO A 297 -7.30 21.19 8.90
N GLY A 298 -8.24 20.86 8.02
CA GLY A 298 -9.55 20.38 8.45
C GLY A 298 -9.45 19.01 9.11
N TYR A 299 -10.30 18.77 10.09
CA TYR A 299 -10.57 17.42 10.58
C TYR A 299 -11.67 16.81 9.70
N MET A 300 -11.43 15.63 9.14
CA MET A 300 -12.49 14.84 8.49
C MET A 300 -13.18 13.97 9.51
#